data_5e4a8260431f973a814bd562838b11e1
#
_entry.id   5e4a8260431f973a814bd562838b11e1
#
_cell.length_a   1.000
_cell.length_b   1.000
_cell.length_c   1.000
_cell.angle_alpha   90.00
_cell.angle_beta   90.00
_cell.angle_gamma   90.00
#
_symmetry.space_group_name_H-M   'P 1'
#
loop_
_entity.id
_entity.type
_entity.pdbx_description
1 polymer ?
#
loop_
_entity_poly.entity_id
_entity_poly.type
_entity_poly.pdbx_seq_one_letter_code
_entity_poly.pdbx_strand_id
1 'polypeptide(L)'
;MSPAKTVGTLIMGIVNATPDSFSDGGRYLDAERAVAHALELVAHGAGVIDVGGESTRPGAERVPVEEETRRVLPVVTALAERGVVVSIDTMNAETAVAAVEAGARIVNDVSGGLADPGMLAAVAATSADFVLGHWRGPSSDMYARAAYADVARDVTVELSERLREAARAGMDPSRVVLDPGIGFGKTAEQNWAMLASLEHLVALGPRVLVGTSRKRFLTAALSDASAADSAPASAEEPSVARRDAATAVTSVLAERAGAWGVRVHDVAATRDALAISAAWRAGASWTA
;
A
#
# COMPACT_ATOMS: atom_id res chain seq x y z
N MET A 1 17.85 6.07 15.60
CA MET A 1 18.46 4.80 15.18
C MET A 1 17.84 4.45 13.83
N SER A 2 18.61 4.46 12.74
CA SER A 2 18.13 3.98 11.45
C SER A 2 17.70 2.52 11.59
N PRO A 3 16.56 2.11 10.98
CA PRO A 3 16.19 0.70 10.95
C PRO A 3 17.33 -0.07 10.27
N ALA A 4 17.73 -1.17 10.90
CA ALA A 4 18.71 -2.08 10.35
C ALA A 4 18.32 -2.40 8.91
N LYS A 5 19.31 -2.44 8.00
CA LYS A 5 19.12 -2.91 6.62
C LYS A 5 18.51 -4.31 6.68
N THR A 6 17.20 -4.40 6.54
CA THR A 6 16.51 -5.67 6.34
C THR A 6 17.02 -6.24 5.02
N VAL A 7 17.65 -7.42 5.08
CA VAL A 7 18.10 -8.18 3.92
C VAL A 7 16.87 -8.80 3.24
N GLY A 8 15.94 -7.97 2.76
CA GLY A 8 14.71 -8.44 2.11
C GLY A 8 13.72 -7.30 1.88
N THR A 9 12.75 -7.53 1.01
CA THR A 9 11.65 -6.59 0.74
C THR A 9 10.75 -6.46 1.96
N LEU A 10 10.43 -5.22 2.35
CA LEU A 10 9.51 -4.95 3.46
C LEU A 10 8.11 -5.45 3.13
N ILE A 11 7.47 -6.10 4.10
CA ILE A 11 6.04 -6.47 4.01
C ILE A 11 5.25 -5.52 4.91
N MET A 12 4.35 -4.74 4.30
CA MET A 12 3.42 -3.85 4.97
C MET A 12 2.04 -4.52 5.00
N GLY A 13 1.59 -4.89 6.19
CA GLY A 13 0.30 -5.55 6.43
C GLY A 13 -0.83 -4.54 6.55
N ILE A 14 -1.95 -4.76 5.85
CA ILE A 14 -3.11 -3.87 5.81
C ILE A 14 -4.07 -4.18 6.95
N VAL A 15 -4.45 -3.15 7.73
CA VAL A 15 -5.49 -3.21 8.76
C VAL A 15 -6.50 -2.09 8.56
N ASN A 16 -7.76 -2.46 8.25
CA ASN A 16 -8.83 -1.48 8.10
C ASN A 16 -9.62 -1.35 9.42
N ALA A 17 -9.59 -0.18 10.02
CA ALA A 17 -10.38 0.19 11.22
C ALA A 17 -11.74 0.78 10.79
N THR A 18 -12.49 0.07 9.91
CA THR A 18 -13.79 0.50 9.40
C THR A 18 -14.91 -0.37 9.97
N PRO A 19 -16.12 0.18 10.21
CA PRO A 19 -17.25 -0.59 10.76
C PRO A 19 -17.62 -1.84 9.96
N ASP A 20 -17.49 -1.79 8.64
CA ASP A 20 -17.78 -2.92 7.73
C ASP A 20 -16.77 -4.07 7.85
N SER A 21 -15.61 -3.82 8.45
CA SER A 21 -14.58 -4.84 8.65
C SER A 21 -14.88 -5.76 9.83
N PHE A 22 -15.75 -5.32 10.76
CA PHE A 22 -16.03 -6.00 12.03
C PHE A 22 -17.50 -5.82 12.42
N SER A 23 -18.46 -6.31 11.62
CA SER A 23 -19.90 -6.25 11.90
C SER A 23 -20.23 -6.97 13.22
N ASP A 24 -21.03 -6.33 14.10
CA ASP A 24 -21.71 -6.77 15.33
C ASP A 24 -21.08 -6.39 16.69
N GLY A 25 -20.00 -5.63 16.77
CA GLY A 25 -19.43 -5.18 18.05
C GLY A 25 -19.33 -3.64 18.11
N GLY A 26 -19.63 -3.03 19.24
CA GLY A 26 -19.44 -1.59 19.43
C GLY A 26 -17.99 -1.15 19.26
N ARG A 27 -17.76 0.14 19.01
CA ARG A 27 -16.49 0.80 18.62
C ARG A 27 -15.22 0.37 19.38
N TYR A 28 -15.34 -0.06 20.63
CA TYR A 28 -14.23 -0.56 21.45
C TYR A 28 -13.79 -1.96 21.02
N LEU A 29 -14.74 -2.82 20.69
CA LEU A 29 -14.47 -4.17 20.17
C LEU A 29 -13.83 -4.13 18.78
N ASP A 30 -14.15 -3.12 17.98
CA ASP A 30 -13.56 -2.96 16.64
C ASP A 30 -12.09 -2.59 16.72
N ALA A 31 -11.67 -1.71 17.63
CA ALA A 31 -10.27 -1.36 17.85
C ALA A 31 -9.47 -2.55 18.40
N GLU A 32 -10.01 -3.31 19.38
CA GLU A 32 -9.36 -4.50 19.92
C GLU A 32 -9.17 -5.60 18.85
N ARG A 33 -10.16 -5.82 18.00
CA ARG A 33 -10.07 -6.76 16.88
C ARG A 33 -9.04 -6.31 15.84
N ALA A 34 -8.99 -5.01 15.52
CA ALA A 34 -8.00 -4.45 14.62
C ALA A 34 -6.58 -4.63 15.17
N VAL A 35 -6.37 -4.39 16.46
CA VAL A 35 -5.09 -4.62 17.15
C VAL A 35 -4.72 -6.10 17.16
N ALA A 36 -5.66 -7.00 17.48
CA ALA A 36 -5.41 -8.44 17.47
C ALA A 36 -5.01 -8.93 16.06
N HIS A 37 -5.75 -8.51 15.03
CA HIS A 37 -5.41 -8.82 13.64
C HIS A 37 -4.05 -8.25 13.23
N ALA A 38 -3.72 -7.02 13.62
CA ALA A 38 -2.41 -6.42 13.35
C ALA A 38 -1.28 -7.25 13.97
N LEU A 39 -1.45 -7.74 15.21
CA LEU A 39 -0.45 -8.57 15.88
C LEU A 39 -0.30 -9.95 15.20
N GLU A 40 -1.37 -10.53 14.66
CA GLU A 40 -1.30 -11.73 13.82
C GLU A 40 -0.47 -11.48 12.55
N LEU A 41 -0.69 -10.34 11.86
CA LEU A 41 0.11 -9.97 10.70
C LEU A 41 1.59 -9.77 11.06
N VAL A 42 1.90 -9.18 12.22
CA VAL A 42 3.28 -9.07 12.72
C VAL A 42 3.88 -10.46 12.98
N ALA A 43 3.14 -11.37 13.62
CA ALA A 43 3.59 -12.75 13.85
C ALA A 43 3.82 -13.50 12.53
N HIS A 44 3.08 -13.18 11.49
CA HIS A 44 3.26 -13.71 10.14
C HIS A 44 4.43 -13.07 9.36
N GLY A 45 5.03 -11.99 9.89
CA GLY A 45 6.23 -11.38 9.32
C GLY A 45 6.04 -9.99 8.71
N ALA A 46 4.93 -9.30 9.00
CA ALA A 46 4.81 -7.88 8.64
C ALA A 46 5.87 -7.06 9.39
N GLY A 47 6.63 -6.27 8.66
CA GLY A 47 7.59 -5.31 9.22
C GLY A 47 6.96 -3.95 9.55
N VAL A 48 5.80 -3.66 8.95
CA VAL A 48 4.99 -2.45 9.17
C VAL A 48 3.53 -2.85 9.13
N ILE A 49 2.70 -2.25 9.98
CA ILE A 49 1.25 -2.34 9.93
C ILE A 49 0.70 -1.00 9.43
N ASP A 50 -0.09 -1.05 8.35
CA ASP A 50 -0.72 0.11 7.74
C ASP A 50 -2.20 0.18 8.15
N VAL A 51 -2.53 1.18 8.97
CA VAL A 51 -3.86 1.35 9.58
C VAL A 51 -4.64 2.39 8.81
N GLY A 52 -5.80 2.02 8.29
CA GLY A 52 -6.71 2.92 7.57
C GLY A 52 -8.09 3.04 8.24
N GLY A 53 -8.61 4.26 8.38
CA GLY A 53 -9.94 4.55 8.93
C GLY A 53 -11.01 4.81 7.88
N GLU A 54 -10.60 4.95 6.62
CA GLU A 54 -11.44 5.20 5.46
C GLU A 54 -11.19 4.12 4.38
N SER A 55 -12.24 3.75 3.65
CA SER A 55 -12.09 2.84 2.52
C SER A 55 -11.63 3.60 1.28
N THR A 56 -10.51 3.19 0.69
CA THR A 56 -10.00 3.73 -0.59
C THR A 56 -10.52 2.95 -1.81
N ARG A 57 -11.50 2.06 -1.63
CA ARG A 57 -12.11 1.28 -2.74
C ARG A 57 -12.87 2.20 -3.69
N PRO A 58 -12.97 1.84 -4.99
CA PRO A 58 -13.79 2.59 -5.94
C PRO A 58 -15.23 2.75 -5.45
N GLY A 59 -15.74 4.00 -5.47
CA GLY A 59 -17.09 4.32 -5.01
C GLY A 59 -17.26 4.52 -3.51
N ALA A 60 -16.21 4.39 -2.70
CA ALA A 60 -16.27 4.70 -1.28
C ALA A 60 -16.48 6.19 -1.05
N GLU A 61 -17.37 6.53 -0.11
CA GLU A 61 -17.57 7.89 0.35
C GLU A 61 -16.49 8.29 1.36
N ARG A 62 -16.12 9.58 1.34
CA ARG A 62 -15.18 10.14 2.30
C ARG A 62 -15.78 10.15 3.70
N VAL A 63 -14.96 9.82 4.68
CA VAL A 63 -15.33 9.89 6.10
C VAL A 63 -14.91 11.26 6.64
N PRO A 64 -15.72 11.91 7.53
CA PRO A 64 -15.30 13.13 8.22
C PRO A 64 -13.99 12.89 9.00
N VAL A 65 -13.11 13.91 9.05
CA VAL A 65 -11.77 13.82 9.65
C VAL A 65 -11.85 13.37 11.12
N GLU A 66 -12.81 13.91 11.87
CA GLU A 66 -13.01 13.56 13.28
C GLU A 66 -13.39 12.09 13.46
N GLU A 67 -14.18 11.55 12.53
CA GLU A 67 -14.58 10.14 12.55
C GLU A 67 -13.41 9.23 12.17
N GLU A 68 -12.65 9.58 11.13
CA GLU A 68 -11.45 8.85 10.73
C GLU A 68 -10.44 8.80 11.89
N THR A 69 -10.11 9.96 12.45
CA THR A 69 -9.19 10.11 13.57
C THR A 69 -9.63 9.27 14.76
N ARG A 70 -10.91 9.32 15.11
CA ARG A 70 -11.48 8.54 16.21
C ARG A 70 -11.38 7.02 16.01
N ARG A 71 -11.43 6.54 14.77
CA ARG A 71 -11.27 5.11 14.43
C ARG A 71 -9.83 4.64 14.54
N VAL A 72 -8.88 5.45 14.06
CA VAL A 72 -7.50 5.00 13.88
C VAL A 72 -6.64 5.21 15.14
N LEU A 73 -6.82 6.30 15.88
CA LEU A 73 -5.92 6.64 16.99
C LEU A 73 -5.82 5.55 18.07
N PRO A 74 -6.92 4.92 18.53
CA PRO A 74 -6.82 3.85 19.52
C PRO A 74 -5.97 2.66 19.02
N VAL A 75 -6.08 2.34 17.73
CA VAL A 75 -5.32 1.24 17.10
C VAL A 75 -3.85 1.62 16.98
N VAL A 76 -3.56 2.82 16.46
CA VAL A 76 -2.18 3.32 16.31
C VAL A 76 -1.47 3.36 17.65
N THR A 77 -2.09 3.96 18.68
CA THR A 77 -1.54 4.04 20.04
C THR A 77 -1.22 2.66 20.59
N ALA A 78 -2.20 1.75 20.56
CA ALA A 78 -2.05 0.41 21.12
C ALA A 78 -0.97 -0.42 20.41
N LEU A 79 -0.76 -0.25 19.12
CA LEU A 79 0.29 -0.92 18.35
C LEU A 79 1.67 -0.28 18.61
N ALA A 80 1.75 1.06 18.65
CA ALA A 80 2.99 1.79 18.91
C ALA A 80 3.55 1.48 20.32
N GLU A 81 2.69 1.40 21.35
CA GLU A 81 3.05 1.00 22.71
C GLU A 81 3.63 -0.42 22.79
N ARG A 82 3.26 -1.29 21.85
CA ARG A 82 3.79 -2.66 21.72
C ARG A 82 5.05 -2.75 20.86
N GLY A 83 5.58 -1.60 20.41
CA GLY A 83 6.80 -1.53 19.59
C GLY A 83 6.58 -1.92 18.12
N VAL A 84 5.33 -2.01 17.65
CA VAL A 84 5.02 -2.25 16.25
C VAL A 84 5.29 -0.97 15.45
N VAL A 85 5.93 -1.09 14.29
CA VAL A 85 6.07 0.04 13.36
C VAL A 85 4.74 0.25 12.66
N VAL A 86 4.12 1.41 12.89
CA VAL A 86 2.80 1.75 12.35
C VAL A 86 2.93 2.76 11.22
N SER A 87 2.20 2.50 10.14
CA SER A 87 1.85 3.43 9.07
C SER A 87 0.39 3.83 9.23
N ILE A 88 0.06 5.09 8.93
CA ILE A 88 -1.31 5.60 8.85
C ILE A 88 -1.70 5.83 7.38
N ASP A 89 -2.71 5.11 6.89
CA ASP A 89 -3.30 5.29 5.55
C ASP A 89 -4.38 6.38 5.63
N THR A 90 -4.03 7.58 5.22
CA THR A 90 -4.93 8.75 5.28
C THR A 90 -4.58 9.79 4.22
N MET A 91 -5.60 10.49 3.72
CA MET A 91 -5.47 11.67 2.86
C MET A 91 -5.71 12.99 3.61
N ASN A 92 -5.86 12.96 4.94
CA ASN A 92 -6.15 14.13 5.78
C ASN A 92 -4.92 14.50 6.62
N ALA A 93 -4.43 15.72 6.48
CA ALA A 93 -3.25 16.20 7.19
C ALA A 93 -3.42 16.18 8.73
N GLU A 94 -4.62 16.51 9.21
CA GLU A 94 -4.94 16.50 10.65
C GLU A 94 -4.86 15.09 11.23
N THR A 95 -5.47 14.10 10.57
CA THR A 95 -5.37 12.68 10.96
C THR A 95 -3.92 12.19 10.91
N ALA A 96 -3.15 12.59 9.88
CA ALA A 96 -1.76 12.22 9.74
C ALA A 96 -0.91 12.71 10.93
N VAL A 97 -1.03 13.98 11.29
CA VAL A 97 -0.30 14.58 12.44
C VAL A 97 -0.70 13.89 13.74
N ALA A 98 -2.00 13.74 14.01
CA ALA A 98 -2.49 13.10 15.22
C ALA A 98 -2.00 11.63 15.34
N ALA A 99 -1.97 10.90 14.23
CA ALA A 99 -1.44 9.53 14.21
C ALA A 99 0.08 9.47 14.47
N VAL A 100 0.84 10.43 13.93
CA VAL A 100 2.30 10.52 14.20
C VAL A 100 2.55 10.86 15.67
N GLU A 101 1.78 11.77 16.28
CA GLU A 101 1.84 12.06 17.72
C GLU A 101 1.46 10.84 18.56
N ALA A 102 0.54 10.01 18.09
CA ALA A 102 0.18 8.72 18.71
C ALA A 102 1.22 7.60 18.49
N GLY A 103 2.28 7.84 17.70
CA GLY A 103 3.41 6.93 17.51
C GLY A 103 3.56 6.31 16.13
N ALA A 104 2.74 6.68 15.15
CA ALA A 104 2.94 6.26 13.76
C ALA A 104 4.30 6.78 13.24
N ARG A 105 4.97 5.96 12.44
CA ARG A 105 6.30 6.26 11.87
C ARG A 105 6.26 6.56 10.38
N ILE A 106 5.15 6.24 9.73
CA ILE A 106 4.94 6.41 8.29
C ILE A 106 3.56 7.04 8.10
N VAL A 107 3.45 8.01 7.21
CA VAL A 107 2.19 8.51 6.67
C VAL A 107 2.06 7.99 5.25
N ASN A 108 1.03 7.21 4.97
CA ASN A 108 0.74 6.65 3.66
C ASN A 108 -0.43 7.42 3.04
N ASP A 109 -0.13 8.33 2.11
CA ASP A 109 -1.14 9.11 1.41
C ASP A 109 -1.22 8.69 -0.06
N VAL A 110 -2.29 7.97 -0.40
CA VAL A 110 -2.54 7.50 -1.77
C VAL A 110 -2.71 8.65 -2.77
N SER A 111 -3.02 9.87 -2.28
CA SER A 111 -3.14 11.07 -3.12
C SER A 111 -1.81 11.80 -3.32
N GLY A 112 -0.77 11.46 -2.56
CA GLY A 112 0.53 12.16 -2.59
C GLY A 112 0.42 13.65 -2.21
N GLY A 113 -0.48 14.00 -1.29
CA GLY A 113 -0.75 15.36 -0.84
C GLY A 113 -1.61 16.18 -1.80
N LEU A 114 -2.32 15.55 -2.74
CA LEU A 114 -3.21 16.26 -3.67
C LEU A 114 -4.65 16.39 -3.12
N ALA A 115 -5.07 15.51 -2.23
CA ALA A 115 -6.40 15.57 -1.63
C ALA A 115 -6.48 16.63 -0.51
N ASP A 116 -5.40 16.86 0.22
CA ASP A 116 -5.27 17.89 1.25
C ASP A 116 -4.02 18.75 0.98
N PRO A 117 -4.17 20.03 0.60
CA PRO A 117 -3.05 20.92 0.33
C PRO A 117 -2.10 21.14 1.53
N GLY A 118 -2.56 20.89 2.76
CA GLY A 118 -1.77 21.00 3.99
C GLY A 118 -0.87 19.78 4.25
N MET A 119 -1.12 18.64 3.61
CA MET A 119 -0.49 17.36 3.92
C MET A 119 1.04 17.41 3.87
N LEU A 120 1.62 17.92 2.78
CA LEU A 120 3.08 17.93 2.62
C LEU A 120 3.77 18.75 3.70
N ALA A 121 3.24 19.94 4.01
CA ALA A 121 3.79 20.83 5.04
C ALA A 121 3.63 20.20 6.45
N ALA A 122 2.46 19.62 6.72
CA ALA A 122 2.17 18.98 8.00
C ALA A 122 3.12 17.81 8.27
N VAL A 123 3.31 16.91 7.30
CA VAL A 123 4.20 15.75 7.47
C VAL A 123 5.67 16.16 7.45
N ALA A 124 6.07 17.19 6.68
CA ALA A 124 7.43 17.72 6.71
C ALA A 124 7.85 18.20 8.11
N ALA A 125 6.91 18.76 8.87
CA ALA A 125 7.14 19.21 10.26
C ALA A 125 7.27 18.06 11.27
N THR A 126 6.98 16.82 10.90
CA THR A 126 7.14 15.63 11.74
C THR A 126 8.43 14.88 11.44
N SER A 127 8.69 13.77 12.16
CA SER A 127 9.77 12.83 11.86
C SER A 127 9.34 11.61 11.03
N ALA A 128 8.07 11.52 10.63
CA ALA A 128 7.55 10.36 9.92
C ALA A 128 8.05 10.28 8.47
N ASP A 129 8.23 9.06 7.96
CA ASP A 129 8.38 8.82 6.52
C ASP A 129 7.06 9.11 5.81
N PHE A 130 7.12 9.47 4.53
CA PHE A 130 5.94 9.78 3.73
C PHE A 130 5.86 8.88 2.50
N VAL A 131 4.81 8.06 2.40
CA VAL A 131 4.49 7.34 1.17
C VAL A 131 3.67 8.26 0.27
N LEU A 132 4.28 8.65 -0.82
CA LEU A 132 3.76 9.58 -1.81
C LEU A 132 3.13 8.79 -2.95
N GLY A 133 1.79 8.64 -2.89
CA GLY A 133 1.01 7.90 -3.86
C GLY A 133 0.77 8.68 -5.16
N HIS A 134 0.78 7.96 -6.29
CA HIS A 134 0.33 8.51 -7.57
C HIS A 134 -1.19 8.50 -7.68
N TRP A 135 -1.79 9.66 -7.88
CA TRP A 135 -3.23 9.85 -7.88
C TRP A 135 -3.69 10.85 -8.94
N ARG A 136 -4.78 10.54 -9.63
CA ARG A 136 -5.43 11.43 -10.64
C ARG A 136 -6.88 11.74 -10.31
N GLY A 137 -7.25 11.76 -9.02
CA GLY A 137 -8.57 12.16 -8.57
C GLY A 137 -9.26 11.15 -7.64
N PRO A 138 -10.37 11.54 -7.03
CA PRO A 138 -11.07 10.77 -6.02
C PRO A 138 -11.57 9.42 -6.54
N SER A 139 -11.76 8.48 -5.63
CA SER A 139 -12.18 7.09 -5.92
C SER A 139 -13.53 7.02 -6.66
N SER A 140 -14.38 8.04 -6.50
CA SER A 140 -15.66 8.16 -7.20
C SER A 140 -15.54 8.41 -8.71
N ASP A 141 -14.42 8.98 -9.19
CA ASP A 141 -14.21 9.39 -10.60
C ASP A 141 -12.84 8.96 -11.14
N MET A 142 -12.14 8.04 -10.47
CA MET A 142 -10.75 7.71 -10.79
C MET A 142 -10.54 7.17 -12.22
N TYR A 143 -11.53 6.49 -12.80
CA TYR A 143 -11.41 5.92 -14.15
C TYR A 143 -11.64 6.93 -15.25
N ALA A 144 -12.42 7.99 -15.04
CA ALA A 144 -12.63 9.05 -16.04
C ALA A 144 -11.32 9.79 -16.37
N ARG A 145 -10.35 9.74 -15.48
CA ARG A 145 -9.03 10.40 -15.61
C ARG A 145 -7.89 9.44 -15.98
N ALA A 146 -8.21 8.18 -16.31
CA ALA A 146 -7.22 7.16 -16.72
C ALA A 146 -6.71 7.36 -18.16
N ALA A 147 -6.43 8.62 -18.55
CA ALA A 147 -5.93 8.98 -19.86
C ALA A 147 -4.40 9.19 -19.79
N TYR A 148 -3.64 8.22 -20.28
CA TYR A 148 -2.17 8.27 -20.34
C TYR A 148 -1.72 8.09 -21.80
N ALA A 149 -0.70 8.84 -22.23
CA ALA A 149 -0.03 8.56 -23.49
C ALA A 149 0.93 7.37 -23.33
N ASP A 150 1.68 7.34 -22.20
CA ASP A 150 2.52 6.26 -21.72
C ASP A 150 2.42 6.24 -20.20
N VAL A 151 1.73 5.25 -19.66
CA VAL A 151 1.43 5.22 -18.21
C VAL A 151 2.68 5.18 -17.34
N ALA A 152 3.71 4.42 -17.72
CA ALA A 152 4.93 4.31 -16.93
C ALA A 152 5.71 5.62 -16.92
N ARG A 153 5.85 6.27 -18.07
CA ARG A 153 6.49 7.56 -18.22
C ARG A 153 5.71 8.65 -17.50
N ASP A 154 4.41 8.74 -17.74
CA ASP A 154 3.57 9.81 -17.18
C ASP A 154 3.55 9.73 -15.64
N VAL A 155 3.36 8.52 -15.07
CA VAL A 155 3.42 8.29 -13.61
C VAL A 155 4.80 8.68 -13.05
N THR A 156 5.88 8.30 -13.72
CA THR A 156 7.24 8.63 -13.28
C THR A 156 7.47 10.14 -13.26
N VAL A 157 7.01 10.86 -14.29
CA VAL A 157 7.11 12.32 -14.37
C VAL A 157 6.28 12.98 -13.27
N GLU A 158 5.00 12.58 -13.11
CA GLU A 158 4.09 13.14 -12.11
C GLU A 158 4.61 12.90 -10.69
N LEU A 159 5.12 11.71 -10.37
CA LEU A 159 5.74 11.44 -9.06
C LEU A 159 7.03 12.23 -8.85
N SER A 160 7.83 12.46 -9.90
CA SER A 160 9.02 13.32 -9.81
C SER A 160 8.65 14.77 -9.49
N GLU A 161 7.55 15.27 -10.04
CA GLU A 161 7.04 16.62 -9.74
C GLU A 161 6.55 16.68 -8.28
N ARG A 162 5.78 15.69 -7.84
CA ARG A 162 5.32 15.61 -6.45
C ARG A 162 6.47 15.49 -5.46
N LEU A 163 7.54 14.74 -5.79
CA LEU A 163 8.76 14.67 -4.97
C LEU A 163 9.42 16.05 -4.80
N ARG A 164 9.47 16.85 -5.89
CA ARG A 164 9.98 18.23 -5.81
C ARG A 164 9.09 19.12 -4.93
N GLU A 165 7.77 18.96 -5.00
CA GLU A 165 6.83 19.68 -4.12
C GLU A 165 7.04 19.30 -2.65
N ALA A 166 7.21 18.01 -2.34
CA ALA A 166 7.52 17.56 -0.99
C ALA A 166 8.83 18.17 -0.46
N ALA A 167 9.86 18.23 -1.30
CA ALA A 167 11.13 18.89 -0.96
C ALA A 167 10.96 20.41 -0.72
N ARG A 168 10.15 21.10 -1.54
CA ARG A 168 9.83 22.53 -1.33
C ARG A 168 9.07 22.78 -0.04
N ALA A 169 8.23 21.81 0.38
CA ALA A 169 7.55 21.86 1.67
C ALA A 169 8.48 21.58 2.87
N GLY A 170 9.77 21.29 2.63
CA GLY A 170 10.78 21.05 3.67
C GLY A 170 10.96 19.56 4.04
N MET A 171 10.39 18.64 3.27
CA MET A 171 10.55 17.21 3.51
C MET A 171 11.92 16.73 3.02
N ASP A 172 12.65 15.99 3.85
CA ASP A 172 13.88 15.31 3.44
C ASP A 172 13.54 14.22 2.41
N PRO A 173 14.12 14.24 1.20
CA PRO A 173 13.87 13.23 0.18
C PRO A 173 14.16 11.80 0.63
N SER A 174 15.06 11.59 1.59
CA SER A 174 15.37 10.26 2.14
C SER A 174 14.21 9.65 2.94
N ARG A 175 13.27 10.47 3.37
CA ARG A 175 12.04 10.08 4.08
C ARG A 175 10.89 9.77 3.14
N VAL A 176 11.02 10.07 1.85
CA VAL A 176 9.96 9.82 0.88
C VAL A 176 10.04 8.39 0.34
N VAL A 177 8.87 7.76 0.24
CA VAL A 177 8.65 6.48 -0.44
C VAL A 177 7.67 6.72 -1.57
N LEU A 178 7.97 6.29 -2.78
CA LEU A 178 7.08 6.46 -3.93
C LEU A 178 6.14 5.26 -4.06
N ASP A 179 4.86 5.49 -4.35
CA ASP A 179 3.90 4.45 -4.71
C ASP A 179 3.34 4.76 -6.11
N PRO A 180 3.46 3.85 -7.10
CA PRO A 180 2.95 4.06 -8.46
C PRO A 180 1.43 4.13 -8.54
N GLY A 181 0.70 3.96 -7.45
CA GLY A 181 -0.76 4.03 -7.41
C GLY A 181 -1.43 2.93 -8.25
N ILE A 182 -0.92 1.68 -8.17
CA ILE A 182 -1.53 0.54 -8.86
C ILE A 182 -2.99 0.40 -8.45
N GLY A 183 -3.90 0.31 -9.44
CA GLY A 183 -5.35 0.23 -9.21
C GLY A 183 -6.04 1.56 -8.96
N PHE A 184 -5.31 2.69 -8.95
CA PHE A 184 -5.85 4.03 -8.83
C PHE A 184 -5.70 4.79 -10.15
N GLY A 185 -6.81 5.22 -10.76
CA GLY A 185 -6.81 5.97 -12.00
C GLY A 185 -6.12 5.26 -13.18
N LYS A 186 -6.17 3.93 -13.24
CA LYS A 186 -5.53 3.10 -14.27
C LYS A 186 -6.44 1.94 -14.68
N THR A 187 -6.50 1.64 -15.99
CA THR A 187 -7.13 0.41 -16.49
C THR A 187 -6.31 -0.84 -16.10
N ALA A 188 -6.82 -2.02 -16.39
CA ALA A 188 -6.08 -3.27 -16.15
C ALA A 188 -4.75 -3.29 -16.91
N GLU A 189 -4.79 -2.97 -18.21
CA GLU A 189 -3.62 -2.92 -19.11
C GLU A 189 -2.60 -1.90 -18.62
N GLN A 190 -3.05 -0.72 -18.16
CA GLN A 190 -2.19 0.33 -17.64
C GLN A 190 -1.52 -0.08 -16.33
N ASN A 191 -2.22 -0.83 -15.46
CA ASN A 191 -1.60 -1.39 -14.26
C ASN A 191 -0.49 -2.39 -14.60
N TRP A 192 -0.72 -3.28 -15.58
CA TRP A 192 0.31 -4.22 -16.04
C TRP A 192 1.49 -3.50 -16.69
N ALA A 193 1.26 -2.51 -17.54
CA ALA A 193 2.32 -1.73 -18.17
C ALA A 193 3.16 -0.98 -17.13
N MET A 194 2.52 -0.38 -16.10
CA MET A 194 3.24 0.28 -15.01
C MET A 194 4.10 -0.71 -14.20
N LEU A 195 3.57 -1.89 -13.86
CA LEU A 195 4.30 -2.92 -13.13
C LEU A 195 5.46 -3.50 -13.96
N ALA A 196 5.27 -3.70 -15.26
CA ALA A 196 6.33 -4.17 -16.17
C ALA A 196 7.48 -3.17 -16.34
N SER A 197 7.26 -1.89 -16.00
CA SER A 197 8.21 -0.80 -16.11
C SER A 197 8.61 -0.21 -14.76
N LEU A 198 8.40 -0.96 -13.65
CA LEU A 198 8.61 -0.48 -12.29
C LEU A 198 10.04 -0.02 -12.02
N GLU A 199 11.02 -0.60 -12.70
CA GLU A 199 12.42 -0.24 -12.63
C GLU A 199 12.69 1.23 -12.99
N HIS A 200 11.89 1.85 -13.86
CA HIS A 200 12.00 3.28 -14.17
C HIS A 200 11.67 4.16 -12.96
N LEU A 201 10.68 3.73 -12.16
CA LEU A 201 10.34 4.44 -10.92
C LEU A 201 11.43 4.22 -9.85
N VAL A 202 11.93 3.00 -9.71
CA VAL A 202 13.04 2.67 -8.79
C VAL A 202 14.29 3.48 -9.12
N ALA A 203 14.56 3.73 -10.41
CA ALA A 203 15.71 4.51 -10.86
C ALA A 203 15.65 6.01 -10.46
N LEU A 204 14.52 6.53 -9.98
CA LEU A 204 14.42 7.89 -9.42
C LEU A 204 15.19 8.06 -8.10
N GLY A 205 15.51 6.97 -7.40
CA GLY A 205 16.34 6.94 -6.19
C GLY A 205 15.58 6.74 -4.86
N PRO A 206 14.41 7.35 -4.60
CA PRO A 206 13.63 7.05 -3.40
C PRO A 206 13.18 5.59 -3.34
N ARG A 207 12.89 5.12 -2.13
CA ARG A 207 12.26 3.81 -1.90
C ARG A 207 10.94 3.71 -2.65
N VAL A 208 10.58 2.51 -3.12
CA VAL A 208 9.31 2.27 -3.83
C VAL A 208 8.47 1.24 -3.08
N LEU A 209 7.23 1.58 -2.76
CA LEU A 209 6.21 0.70 -2.19
C LEU A 209 5.22 0.30 -3.28
N VAL A 210 4.86 -0.98 -3.35
CA VAL A 210 3.91 -1.49 -4.35
C VAL A 210 2.73 -2.19 -3.68
N GLY A 211 1.51 -1.72 -3.95
CA GLY A 211 0.27 -2.29 -3.45
C GLY A 211 -0.57 -2.90 -4.57
N THR A 212 -0.47 -4.21 -4.80
CA THR A 212 -1.31 -4.94 -5.78
C THR A 212 -2.45 -5.73 -5.13
N SER A 213 -2.42 -5.86 -3.81
CA SER A 213 -3.18 -6.86 -3.06
C SER A 213 -4.68 -6.81 -3.30
N ARG A 214 -5.22 -7.92 -3.80
CA ARG A 214 -6.63 -8.20 -4.11
C ARG A 214 -7.26 -7.19 -5.09
N LYS A 215 -6.45 -6.43 -5.86
CA LYS A 215 -6.96 -5.43 -6.79
C LYS A 215 -7.61 -6.05 -8.03
N ARG A 216 -8.60 -5.35 -8.61
CA ARG A 216 -9.49 -5.85 -9.68
C ARG A 216 -8.76 -6.34 -10.92
N PHE A 217 -7.63 -5.75 -11.30
CA PHE A 217 -6.85 -6.18 -12.45
C PHE A 217 -6.26 -7.59 -12.29
N LEU A 218 -5.94 -8.01 -11.04
CA LEU A 218 -5.54 -9.40 -10.75
C LEU A 218 -6.73 -10.35 -10.92
N THR A 219 -7.91 -9.94 -10.47
CA THR A 219 -9.15 -10.72 -10.65
C THR A 219 -9.43 -10.94 -12.15
N ALA A 220 -9.29 -9.92 -12.99
CA ALA A 220 -9.48 -10.02 -14.43
C ALA A 220 -8.51 -11.05 -15.04
N ALA A 221 -7.22 -10.96 -14.76
CA ALA A 221 -6.21 -11.90 -15.26
C ALA A 221 -6.49 -13.35 -14.82
N LEU A 222 -6.96 -13.57 -13.59
CA LEU A 222 -7.32 -14.90 -13.08
C LEU A 222 -8.59 -15.46 -13.76
N SER A 223 -9.53 -14.60 -14.12
CA SER A 223 -10.76 -15.00 -14.85
C SER A 223 -10.44 -15.38 -16.30
N ASP A 224 -9.62 -14.59 -17.00
CA ASP A 224 -9.18 -14.85 -18.36
C ASP A 224 -8.42 -16.19 -18.47
N ALA A 225 -7.51 -16.46 -17.51
CA ALA A 225 -6.80 -17.73 -17.44
C ALA A 225 -7.74 -18.94 -17.24
N SER A 226 -8.82 -18.76 -16.46
CA SER A 226 -9.81 -19.81 -16.23
C SER A 226 -10.71 -20.04 -17.46
N ALA A 227 -11.00 -19.01 -18.24
CA ALA A 227 -11.79 -19.13 -19.47
C ALA A 227 -11.05 -19.84 -20.59
N ALA A 228 -9.72 -19.80 -20.61
CA ALA A 228 -8.90 -20.51 -21.60
C ALA A 228 -8.94 -22.04 -21.44
N ASP A 229 -9.21 -22.54 -20.24
CA ASP A 229 -9.18 -23.98 -19.90
C ASP A 229 -10.56 -24.64 -19.82
N SER A 230 -11.69 -23.89 -19.96
CA SER A 230 -13.03 -24.41 -19.72
C SER A 230 -14.06 -23.87 -20.72
N ALA A 231 -15.07 -24.68 -21.05
CA ALA A 231 -16.32 -24.20 -21.65
C ALA A 231 -16.95 -23.11 -20.75
N PRO A 232 -17.79 -22.18 -21.31
CA PRO A 232 -18.27 -21.00 -20.61
C PRO A 232 -19.03 -21.39 -19.33
N ALA A 233 -18.30 -21.57 -18.25
CA ALA A 233 -18.85 -21.68 -16.92
C ALA A 233 -19.16 -20.29 -16.40
N SER A 234 -20.23 -20.14 -15.63
CA SER A 234 -20.61 -18.93 -14.90
C SER A 234 -19.37 -18.27 -14.34
N ALA A 235 -19.14 -16.99 -14.66
CA ALA A 235 -17.97 -16.23 -14.22
C ALA A 235 -18.04 -15.99 -12.70
N GLU A 236 -17.72 -17.02 -11.90
CA GLU A 236 -17.54 -16.86 -10.47
C GLU A 236 -16.29 -16.02 -10.22
N GLU A 237 -16.44 -15.02 -9.36
CA GLU A 237 -15.32 -14.18 -8.93
C GLU A 237 -14.24 -15.08 -8.27
N PRO A 238 -12.95 -14.93 -8.64
CA PRO A 238 -11.88 -15.71 -8.03
C PRO A 238 -11.89 -15.62 -6.50
N SER A 239 -11.75 -16.74 -5.83
CA SER A 239 -11.73 -16.82 -4.37
C SER A 239 -10.66 -15.90 -3.76
N VAL A 240 -10.82 -15.54 -2.48
CA VAL A 240 -9.84 -14.72 -1.75
C VAL A 240 -8.45 -15.37 -1.82
N ALA A 241 -8.36 -16.68 -1.61
CA ALA A 241 -7.10 -17.44 -1.68
C ALA A 241 -6.41 -17.33 -3.05
N ARG A 242 -7.18 -17.39 -4.15
CA ARG A 242 -6.61 -17.20 -5.51
C ARG A 242 -6.11 -15.78 -5.72
N ARG A 243 -6.82 -14.77 -5.20
CA ARG A 243 -6.39 -13.36 -5.25
C ARG A 243 -5.15 -13.11 -4.40
N ASP A 244 -5.02 -13.78 -3.25
CA ASP A 244 -3.84 -13.70 -2.39
C ASP A 244 -2.62 -14.40 -3.03
N ALA A 245 -2.81 -15.55 -3.68
CA ALA A 245 -1.76 -16.19 -4.47
C ALA A 245 -1.25 -15.28 -5.61
N ALA A 246 -2.16 -14.64 -6.37
CA ALA A 246 -1.78 -13.68 -7.40
C ALA A 246 -1.05 -12.44 -6.81
N THR A 247 -1.47 -12.00 -5.62
CA THR A 247 -0.78 -10.93 -4.87
C THR A 247 0.65 -11.34 -4.51
N ALA A 248 0.84 -12.56 -4.00
CA ALA A 248 2.16 -13.08 -3.64
C ALA A 248 3.08 -13.15 -4.86
N VAL A 249 2.59 -13.61 -6.02
CA VAL A 249 3.35 -13.62 -7.28
C VAL A 249 3.76 -12.20 -7.69
N THR A 250 2.81 -11.24 -7.71
CA THR A 250 3.14 -9.85 -8.07
C THR A 250 4.06 -9.18 -7.06
N SER A 251 4.02 -9.58 -5.79
CA SER A 251 4.96 -9.12 -4.76
C SER A 251 6.39 -9.57 -5.04
N VAL A 252 6.58 -10.83 -5.47
CA VAL A 252 7.89 -11.35 -5.90
C VAL A 252 8.40 -10.60 -7.14
N LEU A 253 7.53 -10.35 -8.12
CA LEU A 253 7.91 -9.60 -9.33
C LEU A 253 8.29 -8.14 -8.99
N ALA A 254 7.58 -7.48 -8.08
CA ALA A 254 7.91 -6.15 -7.60
C ALA A 254 9.25 -6.13 -6.86
N GLU A 255 9.52 -7.13 -6.00
CA GLU A 255 10.82 -7.30 -5.34
C GLU A 255 11.94 -7.42 -6.37
N ARG A 256 11.76 -8.22 -7.42
CA ARG A 256 12.76 -8.41 -8.49
C ARG A 256 13.01 -7.14 -9.30
N ALA A 257 12.01 -6.29 -9.44
CA ALA A 257 12.13 -4.97 -10.06
C ALA A 257 12.73 -3.90 -9.13
N GLY A 258 13.10 -4.25 -7.88
CA GLY A 258 13.77 -3.36 -6.93
C GLY A 258 12.82 -2.61 -5.98
N ALA A 259 11.56 -3.02 -5.84
CA ALA A 259 10.67 -2.44 -4.83
C ALA A 259 11.25 -2.64 -3.42
N TRP A 260 11.23 -1.56 -2.63
CA TRP A 260 11.62 -1.57 -1.23
C TRP A 260 10.62 -2.33 -0.37
N GLY A 261 9.33 -2.23 -0.70
CA GLY A 261 8.26 -2.84 0.08
C GLY A 261 7.04 -3.21 -0.75
N VAL A 262 6.23 -4.10 -0.20
CA VAL A 262 4.93 -4.49 -0.74
C VAL A 262 3.83 -4.35 0.32
N ARG A 263 2.66 -3.85 -0.09
CA ARG A 263 1.51 -3.62 0.78
C ARG A 263 0.44 -4.68 0.51
N VAL A 264 0.14 -5.52 1.50
CA VAL A 264 -0.62 -6.76 1.30
C VAL A 264 -1.62 -7.05 2.43
N HIS A 265 -2.68 -7.82 2.12
CA HIS A 265 -3.61 -8.37 3.12
C HIS A 265 -3.10 -9.70 3.69
N ASP A 266 -2.56 -10.59 2.84
CA ASP A 266 -2.00 -11.88 3.27
C ASP A 266 -0.48 -11.79 3.37
N VAL A 267 -0.03 -11.52 4.60
CA VAL A 267 1.40 -11.41 4.94
C VAL A 267 2.09 -12.76 4.87
N ALA A 268 1.44 -13.84 5.34
CA ALA A 268 2.04 -15.16 5.39
C ALA A 268 2.36 -15.70 3.99
N ALA A 269 1.38 -15.69 3.08
CA ALA A 269 1.59 -16.12 1.70
C ALA A 269 2.64 -15.26 0.97
N THR A 270 2.64 -13.95 1.22
CA THR A 270 3.63 -13.03 0.64
C THR A 270 5.03 -13.30 1.17
N ARG A 271 5.20 -13.47 2.48
CA ARG A 271 6.48 -13.82 3.10
C ARG A 271 7.04 -15.12 2.52
N ASP A 272 6.21 -16.14 2.43
CA ASP A 272 6.63 -17.45 1.93
C ASP A 272 7.04 -17.38 0.45
N ALA A 273 6.32 -16.63 -0.38
CA ALA A 273 6.68 -16.40 -1.78
C ALA A 273 8.01 -15.63 -1.91
N LEU A 274 8.24 -14.60 -1.11
CA LEU A 274 9.50 -13.84 -1.09
C LEU A 274 10.66 -14.72 -0.59
N ALA A 275 10.45 -15.57 0.41
CA ALA A 275 11.45 -16.52 0.90
C ALA A 275 11.84 -17.53 -0.18
N ILE A 276 10.87 -18.07 -0.93
CA ILE A 276 11.14 -18.96 -2.07
C ILE A 276 11.89 -18.24 -3.18
N SER A 277 11.52 -16.99 -3.49
CA SER A 277 12.26 -16.14 -4.46
C SER A 277 13.71 -15.94 -4.04
N ALA A 278 13.97 -15.68 -2.77
CA ALA A 278 15.31 -15.52 -2.22
C ALA A 278 16.12 -16.83 -2.30
N ALA A 279 15.53 -17.97 -1.93
CA ALA A 279 16.15 -19.30 -2.03
C ALA A 279 16.47 -19.67 -3.49
N TRP A 280 15.58 -19.35 -4.42
CA TRP A 280 15.81 -19.57 -5.85
C TRP A 280 17.04 -18.80 -6.34
N ARG A 281 17.20 -17.53 -5.94
CA ARG A 281 18.39 -16.74 -6.30
C ARG A 281 19.68 -17.27 -5.67
N ALA A 282 19.60 -17.68 -4.39
CA ALA A 282 20.75 -18.25 -3.68
C ALA A 282 21.19 -19.58 -4.29
N GLY A 283 20.25 -20.41 -4.77
CA GLY A 283 20.53 -21.69 -5.43
C GLY A 283 21.37 -21.56 -6.72
N ALA A 284 21.34 -20.41 -7.37
CA ALA A 284 22.23 -20.13 -8.52
C ALA A 284 23.72 -20.05 -8.13
N SER A 285 24.03 -19.93 -6.84
CA SER A 285 25.38 -19.93 -6.30
C SER A 285 25.80 -21.26 -5.67
N TRP A 286 24.92 -22.29 -5.66
CA TRP A 286 25.26 -23.63 -5.22
C TRP A 286 26.13 -24.28 -6.30
N THR A 287 27.43 -24.21 -6.14
CA THR A 287 28.34 -25.14 -6.79
C THR A 287 28.30 -26.44 -6.03
N ALA A 288 27.93 -27.53 -6.71
CA ALA A 288 27.96 -28.90 -6.18
C ALA A 288 29.37 -29.27 -5.70
#